data_44a4bda4664783f6d0f2dcf31bae8d04
#
_entry.id   44a4bda4664783f6d0f2dcf31bae8d04
#
_cell.length_a   1.000
_cell.length_b   1.000
_cell.length_c   1.000
_cell.angle_alpha   90.00
_cell.angle_beta   90.00
_cell.angle_gamma   90.00
#
_symmetry.space_group_name_H-M   'P 1'
#
loop_
_entity.id
_entity.type
_entity.pdbx_description
1 polymer ?
#
loop_
_entity_poly.entity_id
_entity_poly.type
_entity_poly.pdbx_seq_one_letter_code
_entity_poly.pdbx_strand_id
1 'polypeptide(L)'
;MAALHDKFGRAITDLRISITDRCNYKCVYCRTGNEGALYGDLPFSDYLHMARVLVGMGITKVRLTGGEPLLRNGVVNFVRELAKLRPPGLKPPSSANGNGAAEAEPFQSSFRETGEPLDIALTTNGHLLADMAQPLKDAGLTRVTVSMDAVDPDRFARITRVPNGYDHVLAGIRAARRAGLWPLKVNCVLMRGFNEDQIIPFGMFAREEGVTVRFIEFMPLEEGRTWAPSTVVTLDEILARMAEYRPLVEIPHARSETARRYRFEDGVGEIGIIAPVSHPFCGHCSRIRITSDGKIRTCLFSVWDHDLHAQMRRGASDEELSDFIREVVAKKEERHHIGEPDFVPASRTMVHIGG
;
A
#
# COMPACT_ATOMS: atom_id res chain seq x y z
N MET A 1 2.03 25.29 7.91
CA MET A 1 0.78 25.05 7.17
C MET A 1 -0.09 24.09 7.98
N ALA A 2 -1.41 24.18 7.90
CA ALA A 2 -2.30 23.22 8.57
C ALA A 2 -2.20 21.85 7.88
N ALA A 3 -2.26 20.78 8.67
CA ALA A 3 -2.28 19.41 8.15
C ALA A 3 -3.47 19.19 7.20
N LEU A 4 -3.29 18.39 6.16
CA LEU A 4 -4.33 18.08 5.19
C LEU A 4 -5.39 17.17 5.84
N HIS A 5 -6.63 17.62 5.90
CA HIS A 5 -7.76 16.87 6.44
C HIS A 5 -8.88 16.76 5.42
N ASP A 6 -9.61 15.68 5.46
CA ASP A 6 -10.85 15.54 4.70
C ASP A 6 -12.05 16.09 5.50
N LYS A 7 -13.23 16.09 4.87
CA LYS A 7 -14.47 16.58 5.49
C LYS A 7 -14.97 15.78 6.71
N PHE A 8 -14.40 14.62 6.96
CA PHE A 8 -14.70 13.77 8.12
C PHE A 8 -13.66 13.92 9.23
N GLY A 9 -12.72 14.87 9.10
CA GLY A 9 -11.66 15.11 10.07
C GLY A 9 -10.50 14.11 10.03
N ARG A 10 -10.43 13.22 9.01
CA ARG A 10 -9.33 12.27 8.87
C ARG A 10 -8.09 12.99 8.35
N ALA A 11 -6.98 12.90 9.10
CA ALA A 11 -5.70 13.44 8.65
C ALA A 11 -5.15 12.60 7.49
N ILE A 12 -4.79 13.26 6.39
CA ILE A 12 -4.21 12.62 5.20
C ILE A 12 -2.69 12.73 5.29
N THR A 13 -2.05 11.62 5.62
CA THR A 13 -0.60 11.52 5.86
C THR A 13 0.11 10.52 4.95
N ASP A 14 -0.64 9.66 4.26
CA ASP A 14 -0.12 8.60 3.40
C ASP A 14 -0.40 8.90 1.93
N LEU A 15 0.65 9.06 1.14
CA LEU A 15 0.58 9.18 -0.32
C LEU A 15 1.02 7.88 -0.97
N ARG A 16 0.25 7.37 -1.91
CA ARG A 16 0.67 6.32 -2.84
C ARG A 16 0.87 6.92 -4.22
N ILE A 17 2.01 6.63 -4.84
CA ILE A 17 2.33 7.09 -6.20
C ILE A 17 2.50 5.85 -7.08
N SER A 18 1.60 5.69 -8.04
CA SER A 18 1.78 4.75 -9.14
C SER A 18 2.74 5.38 -10.15
N ILE A 19 3.97 4.90 -10.23
CA ILE A 19 4.96 5.49 -11.15
C ILE A 19 4.95 4.86 -12.54
N THR A 20 4.18 3.80 -12.73
CA THR A 20 3.98 3.11 -14.01
C THR A 20 2.75 2.21 -13.95
N ASP A 21 2.12 1.98 -15.08
CA ASP A 21 1.09 0.95 -15.26
C ASP A 21 1.63 -0.30 -15.99
N ARG A 22 2.96 -0.35 -16.28
CA ARG A 22 3.62 -1.53 -16.83
C ARG A 22 3.92 -2.54 -15.75
N CYS A 23 3.74 -3.82 -16.06
CA CYS A 23 4.10 -4.92 -15.17
C CYS A 23 4.66 -6.08 -15.99
N ASN A 24 5.67 -6.77 -15.46
CA ASN A 24 6.23 -7.99 -16.03
C ASN A 24 5.45 -9.26 -15.62
N TYR A 25 4.42 -9.12 -14.74
CA TYR A 25 3.53 -10.19 -14.32
C TYR A 25 2.12 -9.96 -14.90
N LYS A 26 1.36 -11.06 -15.04
CA LYS A 26 -0.02 -11.07 -15.52
C LYS A 26 -0.93 -11.85 -14.57
N CYS A 27 -0.88 -11.46 -13.29
CA CYS A 27 -1.63 -12.15 -12.25
C CYS A 27 -3.12 -12.21 -12.57
N VAL A 28 -3.73 -13.38 -12.35
CA VAL A 28 -5.11 -13.71 -12.72
C VAL A 28 -6.16 -12.74 -12.16
N TYR A 29 -5.88 -12.11 -11.03
CA TYR A 29 -6.78 -11.18 -10.35
C TYR A 29 -6.47 -9.70 -10.64
N CYS A 30 -5.38 -9.39 -11.33
CA CYS A 30 -4.96 -8.01 -11.55
C CYS A 30 -5.05 -7.61 -13.03
N ARG A 31 -4.55 -8.49 -13.91
CA ARG A 31 -4.45 -8.21 -15.33
C ARG A 31 -4.71 -9.46 -16.12
N THR A 32 -5.84 -9.50 -16.82
CA THR A 32 -6.29 -10.66 -17.57
C THR A 32 -5.85 -10.66 -19.04
N GLY A 33 -5.58 -9.47 -19.59
CA GLY A 33 -5.25 -9.27 -21.00
C GLY A 33 -3.76 -9.18 -21.34
N ASN A 34 -3.47 -9.04 -22.64
CA ASN A 34 -2.14 -8.79 -23.18
C ASN A 34 -1.83 -7.30 -23.34
N GLU A 35 -2.69 -6.45 -22.81
CA GLU A 35 -2.61 -5.01 -22.95
C GLU A 35 -1.34 -4.46 -22.29
N GLY A 36 -0.69 -3.56 -23.00
CA GLY A 36 0.45 -2.81 -22.51
C GLY A 36 0.06 -1.77 -21.45
N ALA A 37 0.90 -0.78 -21.23
CA ALA A 37 0.55 0.40 -20.49
C ALA A 37 -0.59 1.16 -21.20
N LEU A 38 -1.66 1.48 -20.46
CA LEU A 38 -2.83 2.19 -21.01
C LEU A 38 -2.71 3.70 -20.83
N TYR A 39 -2.14 4.14 -19.72
CA TYR A 39 -2.10 5.55 -19.32
C TYR A 39 -0.71 6.16 -19.46
N GLY A 40 0.32 5.33 -19.60
CA GLY A 40 1.70 5.76 -19.69
C GLY A 40 2.30 6.21 -18.36
N ASP A 41 3.51 6.73 -18.46
CA ASP A 41 4.32 7.16 -17.31
C ASP A 41 4.70 8.62 -17.47
N LEU A 42 4.57 9.43 -16.42
CA LEU A 42 5.10 10.79 -16.39
C LEU A 42 6.61 10.80 -16.12
N PRO A 43 7.33 11.88 -16.49
CA PRO A 43 8.68 12.12 -16.00
C PRO A 43 8.75 12.09 -14.47
N PHE A 44 9.84 11.59 -13.91
CA PHE A 44 10.04 11.58 -12.46
C PHE A 44 10.05 12.99 -11.84
N SER A 45 10.46 14.02 -12.60
CA SER A 45 10.35 15.43 -12.19
C SER A 45 8.94 15.83 -11.79
N ASP A 46 7.93 15.35 -12.53
CA ASP A 46 6.54 15.73 -12.31
C ASP A 46 5.99 15.04 -11.05
N TYR A 47 6.27 13.75 -10.85
CA TYR A 47 5.95 13.07 -9.60
C TYR A 47 6.66 13.69 -8.40
N LEU A 48 7.94 14.12 -8.57
CA LEU A 48 8.69 14.77 -7.51
C LEU A 48 8.09 16.13 -7.14
N HIS A 49 7.63 16.89 -8.12
CA HIS A 49 6.93 18.16 -7.88
C HIS A 49 5.63 17.93 -7.12
N MET A 50 4.77 16.99 -7.58
CA MET A 50 3.54 16.63 -6.88
C MET A 50 3.81 16.16 -5.44
N ALA A 51 4.83 15.31 -5.26
CA ALA A 51 5.23 14.81 -3.94
C ALA A 51 5.71 15.96 -3.03
N ARG A 52 6.48 16.92 -3.56
CA ARG A 52 6.97 18.10 -2.81
C ARG A 52 5.80 18.93 -2.28
N VAL A 53 4.83 19.25 -3.12
CA VAL A 53 3.63 20.00 -2.72
C VAL A 53 2.88 19.25 -1.62
N LEU A 54 2.60 17.96 -1.82
CA LEU A 54 1.88 17.12 -0.87
C LEU A 54 2.64 16.92 0.46
N VAL A 55 3.97 16.73 0.41
CA VAL A 55 4.81 16.68 1.62
C VAL A 55 4.76 18.01 2.36
N GLY A 56 4.79 19.15 1.65
CA GLY A 56 4.58 20.48 2.22
C GLY A 56 3.21 20.66 2.90
N MET A 57 2.21 19.88 2.51
CA MET A 57 0.86 19.85 3.11
C MET A 57 0.71 18.86 4.27
N GLY A 58 1.77 18.13 4.65
CA GLY A 58 1.75 17.24 5.81
C GLY A 58 1.75 15.74 5.50
N ILE A 59 1.99 15.33 4.26
CA ILE A 59 2.28 13.92 3.95
C ILE A 59 3.61 13.53 4.60
N THR A 60 3.61 12.49 5.40
CA THR A 60 4.79 11.96 6.10
C THR A 60 5.25 10.61 5.56
N LYS A 61 4.41 9.98 4.76
CA LYS A 61 4.67 8.66 4.19
C LYS A 61 4.36 8.63 2.70
N VAL A 62 5.34 8.21 1.90
CA VAL A 62 5.18 7.99 0.46
C VAL A 62 5.39 6.52 0.15
N ARG A 63 4.45 5.91 -0.55
CA ARG A 63 4.59 4.55 -1.06
C ARG A 63 4.65 4.56 -2.58
N LEU A 64 5.74 4.08 -3.12
CA LEU A 64 5.89 3.83 -4.54
C LEU A 64 5.24 2.50 -4.90
N THR A 65 4.47 2.53 -5.98
CA THR A 65 3.71 1.40 -6.49
C THR A 65 3.49 1.59 -8.00
N GLY A 66 2.60 0.83 -8.58
CA GLY A 66 2.25 0.89 -10.01
C GLY A 66 1.78 -0.46 -10.50
N GLY A 67 2.09 -0.80 -11.74
CA GLY A 67 2.20 -2.19 -12.15
C GLY A 67 3.39 -2.82 -11.42
N GLU A 68 4.61 -2.69 -11.99
CA GLU A 68 5.84 -3.04 -11.28
C GLU A 68 6.80 -1.83 -11.31
N PRO A 69 6.96 -1.14 -10.17
CA PRO A 69 7.78 0.09 -10.12
C PRO A 69 9.25 -0.13 -10.42
N LEU A 70 9.80 -1.34 -10.18
CA LEU A 70 11.21 -1.65 -10.45
C LEU A 70 11.53 -1.79 -11.94
N LEU A 71 10.51 -1.83 -12.81
CA LEU A 71 10.72 -1.74 -14.26
C LEU A 71 11.10 -0.33 -14.73
N ARG A 72 10.85 0.70 -13.92
CA ARG A 72 11.16 2.08 -14.29
C ARG A 72 12.67 2.36 -14.15
N ASN A 73 13.34 2.59 -15.29
CA ASN A 73 14.70 3.08 -15.29
C ASN A 73 14.81 4.39 -14.49
N GLY A 74 15.78 4.47 -13.58
CA GLY A 74 15.99 5.66 -12.75
C GLY A 74 15.17 5.69 -11.44
N VAL A 75 14.42 4.64 -11.10
CA VAL A 75 13.64 4.57 -9.85
C VAL A 75 14.52 4.76 -8.60
N VAL A 76 15.75 4.27 -8.58
CA VAL A 76 16.70 4.46 -7.48
C VAL A 76 17.04 5.96 -7.30
N ASN A 77 17.26 6.69 -8.39
CA ASN A 77 17.49 8.13 -8.32
C ASN A 77 16.22 8.88 -7.86
N PHE A 78 15.05 8.46 -8.30
CA PHE A 78 13.80 9.04 -7.84
C PHE A 78 13.60 8.84 -6.33
N VAL A 79 13.89 7.66 -5.78
CA VAL A 79 13.89 7.42 -4.32
C VAL A 79 14.86 8.36 -3.61
N ARG A 80 16.07 8.56 -4.17
CA ARG A 80 17.08 9.48 -3.60
C ARG A 80 16.59 10.92 -3.56
N GLU A 81 15.91 11.39 -4.60
CA GLU A 81 15.34 12.74 -4.61
C GLU A 81 14.15 12.87 -3.64
N LEU A 82 13.28 11.88 -3.56
CA LEU A 82 12.22 11.84 -2.55
C LEU A 82 12.77 11.87 -1.12
N ALA A 83 13.87 11.18 -0.85
CA ALA A 83 14.49 11.12 0.46
C ALA A 83 15.06 12.47 0.94
N LYS A 84 15.20 13.45 0.05
CA LYS A 84 15.58 14.82 0.41
C LYS A 84 14.41 15.66 0.94
N LEU A 85 13.17 15.26 0.63
CA LEU A 85 11.98 15.97 1.09
C LEU A 85 11.81 15.83 2.60
N ARG A 86 11.36 16.92 3.23
CA ARG A 86 11.08 16.94 4.68
C ARG A 86 9.67 17.43 4.92
N PRO A 87 8.83 16.67 5.64
CA PRO A 87 7.55 17.16 6.09
C PRO A 87 7.72 18.38 7.00
N PRO A 88 6.85 19.39 6.90
CA PRO A 88 6.84 20.49 7.85
C PRO A 88 6.51 19.93 9.24
N GLY A 89 7.13 20.49 10.27
CA GLY A 89 6.83 20.13 11.64
C GLY A 89 5.37 20.41 11.96
N LEU A 90 4.62 19.38 12.26
CA LEU A 90 3.26 19.51 12.76
C LEU A 90 3.35 19.85 14.25
N LYS A 91 2.89 21.06 14.65
CA LYS A 91 2.67 21.36 16.07
C LYS A 91 1.61 20.38 16.59
N PRO A 92 1.83 19.74 17.75
CA PRO A 92 0.77 18.95 18.37
C PRO A 92 -0.45 19.85 18.61
N PRO A 93 -1.69 19.33 18.53
CA PRO A 93 -2.86 20.11 18.89
C PRO A 93 -2.68 20.60 20.33
N SER A 94 -2.90 21.90 20.58
CA SER A 94 -2.86 22.47 21.89
C SER A 94 -3.82 21.69 22.80
N SER A 95 -3.28 21.06 23.85
CA SER A 95 -4.06 20.32 24.83
C SER A 95 -5.06 21.28 25.49
N ALA A 96 -6.34 21.12 25.20
CA ALA A 96 -7.38 21.64 26.07
C ALA A 96 -7.30 20.87 27.39
N ASN A 97 -7.14 21.60 28.49
CA ASN A 97 -7.08 21.09 29.85
C ASN A 97 -8.18 20.07 30.15
N GLY A 98 -7.78 18.92 30.64
CA GLY A 98 -8.68 17.92 31.22
C GLY A 98 -7.89 16.95 32.09
N ASN A 99 -7.92 17.17 33.41
CA ASN A 99 -7.42 16.27 34.42
C ASN A 99 -8.06 14.89 34.35
N GLY A 100 -7.26 13.86 34.30
CA GLY A 100 -7.71 12.47 34.40
C GLY A 100 -6.53 11.52 34.32
N ALA A 101 -5.98 11.12 35.45
CA ALA A 101 -4.94 10.12 35.54
C ALA A 101 -5.45 8.74 35.13
N ALA A 102 -4.84 8.16 34.13
CA ALA A 102 -4.76 6.72 33.92
C ALA A 102 -3.43 6.44 33.23
N GLU A 103 -2.51 5.82 33.93
CA GLU A 103 -1.26 5.33 33.39
C GLU A 103 -1.56 4.23 32.36
N ALA A 104 -1.47 4.58 31.09
CA ALA A 104 -1.35 3.65 30.00
C ALA A 104 -0.05 3.99 29.28
N GLU A 105 0.84 3.02 29.12
CA GLU A 105 2.05 3.13 28.33
C GLU A 105 1.78 3.86 27.02
N PRO A 106 2.59 4.84 26.59
CA PRO A 106 2.30 5.64 25.41
C PRO A 106 2.46 4.77 24.18
N PHE A 107 1.34 4.36 23.62
CA PHE A 107 1.26 3.93 22.24
C PHE A 107 1.78 5.11 21.40
N GLN A 108 2.98 4.96 20.84
CA GLN A 108 3.60 5.99 20.01
C GLN A 108 2.66 6.34 18.86
N SER A 109 1.93 7.43 19.02
CA SER A 109 1.15 8.04 17.95
C SER A 109 2.10 8.35 16.80
N SER A 110 1.68 8.11 15.58
CA SER A 110 2.42 8.31 14.34
C SER A 110 2.70 9.80 14.00
N PHE A 111 2.68 10.68 14.98
CA PHE A 111 3.12 12.07 14.85
C PHE A 111 4.65 12.09 14.99
N ARG A 112 5.33 12.20 13.86
CA ARG A 112 6.79 12.37 13.82
C ARG A 112 7.14 13.80 14.21
N GLU A 113 8.23 13.94 14.96
CA GLU A 113 8.78 15.24 15.33
C GLU A 113 9.26 16.04 14.10
N THR A 114 9.39 17.35 14.26
CA THR A 114 9.89 18.26 13.21
C THR A 114 11.27 17.81 12.72
N GLY A 115 11.40 17.57 11.44
CA GLY A 115 12.69 17.21 10.81
C GLY A 115 12.96 15.72 10.61
N GLU A 116 12.06 14.82 11.02
CA GLU A 116 12.22 13.41 10.68
C GLU A 116 12.18 13.17 9.16
N PRO A 117 12.99 12.24 8.64
CA PRO A 117 12.98 11.92 7.23
C PRO A 117 11.63 11.34 6.77
N LEU A 118 11.28 11.61 5.52
CA LEU A 118 10.09 11.04 4.87
C LEU A 118 10.16 9.50 4.92
N ASP A 119 9.07 8.87 5.34
CA ASP A 119 8.96 7.41 5.31
C ASP A 119 8.65 6.95 3.88
N ILE A 120 9.65 6.41 3.18
CA ILE A 120 9.53 5.95 1.80
C ILE A 120 9.41 4.43 1.78
N ALA A 121 8.29 3.95 1.26
CA ALA A 121 8.00 2.53 1.13
C ALA A 121 7.84 2.14 -0.34
N LEU A 122 8.13 0.89 -0.67
CA LEU A 122 7.92 0.32 -1.99
C LEU A 122 6.96 -0.88 -1.90
N THR A 123 6.07 -1.01 -2.88
CA THR A 123 5.36 -2.28 -3.16
C THR A 123 5.83 -2.80 -4.50
N THR A 124 6.25 -4.06 -4.56
CA THR A 124 6.84 -4.71 -5.75
C THR A 124 6.41 -6.17 -5.82
N ASN A 125 6.39 -6.73 -7.02
CA ASN A 125 6.26 -8.19 -7.19
C ASN A 125 7.55 -8.95 -6.83
N GLY A 126 8.63 -8.24 -6.52
CA GLY A 126 9.88 -8.83 -6.01
C GLY A 126 10.82 -9.41 -7.07
N HIS A 127 10.40 -9.56 -8.31
CA HIS A 127 11.19 -10.22 -9.35
C HIS A 127 12.58 -9.59 -9.59
N LEU A 128 12.65 -8.25 -9.56
CA LEU A 128 13.88 -7.49 -9.77
C LEU A 128 14.55 -7.04 -8.46
N LEU A 129 13.96 -7.38 -7.32
CA LEU A 129 14.36 -6.83 -6.04
C LEU A 129 15.74 -7.33 -5.57
N ALA A 130 16.17 -8.51 -6.00
CA ALA A 130 17.44 -9.08 -5.59
C ALA A 130 18.63 -8.17 -5.90
N ASP A 131 18.65 -7.58 -7.10
CA ASP A 131 19.72 -6.69 -7.57
C ASP A 131 19.51 -5.25 -7.11
N MET A 132 18.30 -4.87 -6.74
CA MET A 132 17.95 -3.48 -6.47
C MET A 132 17.81 -3.16 -4.98
N ALA A 133 17.78 -4.16 -4.08
CA ALA A 133 17.51 -3.95 -2.66
C ALA A 133 18.53 -3.02 -2.00
N GLN A 134 19.85 -3.28 -2.20
CA GLN A 134 20.90 -2.44 -1.62
C GLN A 134 20.93 -1.04 -2.24
N PRO A 135 20.94 -0.85 -3.58
CA PRO A 135 20.83 0.47 -4.19
C PRO A 135 19.64 1.31 -3.72
N LEU A 136 18.47 0.68 -3.54
CA LEU A 136 17.28 1.34 -3.02
C LEU A 136 17.44 1.75 -1.55
N LYS A 137 18.03 0.89 -0.72
CA LYS A 137 18.36 1.22 0.67
C LYS A 137 19.29 2.41 0.76
N ASP A 138 20.35 2.42 -0.02
CA ASP A 138 21.35 3.49 -0.07
C ASP A 138 20.76 4.81 -0.61
N ALA A 139 19.71 4.72 -1.42
CA ALA A 139 18.94 5.87 -1.89
C ALA A 139 17.98 6.44 -0.85
N GLY A 140 17.74 5.73 0.28
CA GLY A 140 16.86 6.19 1.36
C GLY A 140 15.50 5.49 1.42
N LEU A 141 15.31 4.36 0.69
CA LEU A 141 14.13 3.53 0.89
C LEU A 141 14.14 2.97 2.31
N THR A 142 13.02 3.12 3.04
CA THR A 142 12.95 2.67 4.44
C THR A 142 12.50 1.21 4.53
N ARG A 143 11.52 0.80 3.73
CA ARG A 143 10.90 -0.54 3.82
C ARG A 143 10.28 -0.99 2.52
N VAL A 144 10.09 -2.29 2.38
CA VAL A 144 9.49 -2.90 1.20
C VAL A 144 8.34 -3.83 1.57
N THR A 145 7.37 -3.89 0.68
CA THR A 145 6.31 -4.91 0.68
C THR A 145 6.43 -5.68 -0.63
N VAL A 146 6.55 -6.99 -0.53
CA VAL A 146 6.60 -7.89 -1.70
C VAL A 146 5.24 -8.55 -1.88
N SER A 147 4.70 -8.54 -3.09
CA SER A 147 3.48 -9.27 -3.44
C SER A 147 3.84 -10.69 -3.85
N MET A 148 3.24 -11.67 -3.14
CA MET A 148 3.49 -13.10 -3.35
C MET A 148 2.25 -13.87 -2.93
N ASP A 149 1.59 -14.57 -3.86
CA ASP A 149 0.26 -15.15 -3.63
C ASP A 149 0.28 -16.66 -3.43
N ALA A 150 1.47 -17.28 -3.46
CA ALA A 150 1.69 -18.67 -3.05
C ALA A 150 3.14 -18.88 -2.65
N VAL A 151 3.38 -19.80 -1.72
CA VAL A 151 4.71 -20.33 -1.35
C VAL A 151 5.03 -21.64 -2.08
N ASP A 152 4.04 -22.20 -2.77
CA ASP A 152 4.23 -23.31 -3.70
C ASP A 152 4.61 -22.76 -5.09
N PRO A 153 5.76 -23.18 -5.70
CA PRO A 153 6.23 -22.63 -6.97
C PRO A 153 5.28 -22.85 -8.14
N ASP A 154 4.62 -23.99 -8.21
CA ASP A 154 3.70 -24.32 -9.31
C ASP A 154 2.40 -23.48 -9.18
N ARG A 155 1.91 -23.34 -7.95
CA ARG A 155 0.78 -22.48 -7.65
C ARG A 155 1.11 -21.00 -7.96
N PHE A 156 2.30 -20.56 -7.55
CA PHE A 156 2.79 -19.21 -7.84
C PHE A 156 2.83 -18.96 -9.36
N ALA A 157 3.41 -19.87 -10.14
CA ALA A 157 3.47 -19.76 -11.59
C ALA A 157 2.09 -19.70 -12.24
N ARG A 158 1.11 -20.48 -11.73
CA ARG A 158 -0.27 -20.44 -12.22
C ARG A 158 -0.98 -19.12 -11.96
N ILE A 159 -0.77 -18.53 -10.76
CA ILE A 159 -1.39 -17.27 -10.37
C ILE A 159 -0.77 -16.10 -11.13
N THR A 160 0.56 -16.03 -11.17
CA THR A 160 1.31 -14.91 -11.75
C THR A 160 1.45 -15.00 -13.27
N ARG A 161 1.27 -16.21 -13.84
CA ARG A 161 1.56 -16.57 -15.25
C ARG A 161 3.03 -16.35 -15.62
N VAL A 162 3.93 -16.50 -14.64
CA VAL A 162 5.38 -16.38 -14.84
C VAL A 162 6.06 -17.65 -14.36
N PRO A 163 6.49 -18.53 -15.27
CA PRO A 163 7.31 -19.69 -14.92
C PRO A 163 8.60 -19.25 -14.21
N ASN A 164 9.04 -20.01 -13.21
CA ASN A 164 10.26 -19.74 -12.44
C ASN A 164 10.30 -18.39 -11.70
N GLY A 165 9.16 -17.67 -11.61
CA GLY A 165 9.08 -16.38 -10.92
C GLY A 165 9.30 -16.49 -9.40
N TYR A 166 8.95 -17.63 -8.81
CA TYR A 166 9.04 -17.89 -7.38
C TYR A 166 10.45 -17.69 -6.82
N ASP A 167 11.47 -18.28 -7.44
CA ASP A 167 12.86 -18.21 -7.00
C ASP A 167 13.40 -16.77 -7.04
N HIS A 168 13.02 -15.99 -8.05
CA HIS A 168 13.37 -14.57 -8.14
C HIS A 168 12.77 -13.77 -6.99
N VAL A 169 11.50 -14.02 -6.66
CA VAL A 169 10.81 -13.33 -5.57
C VAL A 169 11.43 -13.68 -4.22
N LEU A 170 11.69 -14.97 -3.98
CA LEU A 170 12.33 -15.43 -2.74
C LEU A 170 13.75 -14.84 -2.59
N ALA A 171 14.54 -14.81 -3.66
CA ALA A 171 15.85 -14.15 -3.68
C ALA A 171 15.73 -12.66 -3.36
N GLY A 172 14.71 -11.98 -3.92
CA GLY A 172 14.39 -10.58 -3.65
C GLY A 172 14.04 -10.31 -2.19
N ILE A 173 13.20 -11.15 -1.57
CA ILE A 173 12.84 -11.08 -0.14
C ILE A 173 14.10 -11.19 0.73
N ARG A 174 14.94 -12.18 0.44
CA ARG A 174 16.19 -12.41 1.18
C ARG A 174 17.20 -11.27 0.98
N ALA A 175 17.29 -10.70 -0.21
CA ALA A 175 18.13 -9.53 -0.49
C ALA A 175 17.63 -8.28 0.26
N ALA A 176 16.34 -8.01 0.27
CA ALA A 176 15.74 -6.90 1.02
C ALA A 176 16.03 -7.02 2.53
N ARG A 177 15.96 -8.23 3.07
CA ARG A 177 16.29 -8.50 4.48
C ARG A 177 17.79 -8.21 4.74
N ARG A 178 18.71 -8.68 3.90
CA ARG A 178 20.15 -8.38 4.03
C ARG A 178 20.46 -6.90 3.93
N ALA A 179 19.76 -6.17 3.06
CA ALA A 179 19.89 -4.72 2.91
C ALA A 179 19.29 -3.91 4.07
N GLY A 180 18.61 -4.55 5.04
CA GLY A 180 17.97 -3.86 6.16
C GLY A 180 16.77 -3.00 5.75
N LEU A 181 16.03 -3.41 4.73
CA LEU A 181 14.73 -2.82 4.34
C LEU A 181 13.63 -3.34 5.27
N TRP A 182 13.47 -2.71 6.42
CA TRP A 182 12.63 -3.21 7.50
C TRP A 182 11.57 -2.18 7.94
N PRO A 183 10.33 -2.60 8.33
CA PRO A 183 9.81 -3.96 8.33
C PRO A 183 9.57 -4.50 6.91
N LEU A 184 9.98 -5.74 6.68
CA LEU A 184 9.75 -6.46 5.43
C LEU A 184 8.41 -7.19 5.51
N LYS A 185 7.53 -6.90 4.56
CA LYS A 185 6.18 -7.47 4.52
C LYS A 185 5.94 -8.22 3.22
N VAL A 186 5.23 -9.33 3.31
CA VAL A 186 4.77 -10.10 2.14
C VAL A 186 3.25 -10.02 2.08
N ASN A 187 2.69 -9.53 0.98
CA ASN A 187 1.26 -9.49 0.74
C ASN A 187 0.82 -10.70 -0.07
N CYS A 188 -0.26 -11.33 0.37
CA CYS A 188 -0.95 -12.39 -0.36
C CYS A 188 -2.42 -12.01 -0.51
N VAL A 189 -2.90 -11.87 -1.73
CA VAL A 189 -4.33 -11.76 -2.02
C VAL A 189 -4.92 -13.17 -2.02
N LEU A 190 -5.86 -13.42 -1.11
CA LEU A 190 -6.53 -14.71 -1.00
C LEU A 190 -7.80 -14.76 -1.83
N MET A 191 -7.90 -15.75 -2.69
CA MET A 191 -9.04 -16.00 -3.57
C MET A 191 -9.54 -17.43 -3.39
N ARG A 192 -10.80 -17.58 -3.06
CA ARG A 192 -11.42 -18.90 -2.92
C ARG A 192 -11.38 -19.67 -4.25
N GLY A 193 -11.02 -20.94 -4.19
CA GLY A 193 -10.81 -21.81 -5.35
C GLY A 193 -9.46 -21.64 -6.02
N PHE A 194 -8.60 -20.71 -5.58
CA PHE A 194 -7.29 -20.46 -6.18
C PHE A 194 -6.12 -20.72 -5.22
N ASN A 195 -6.12 -20.12 -4.03
CA ASN A 195 -4.97 -20.16 -3.13
C ASN A 195 -5.34 -20.11 -1.63
N GLU A 196 -6.57 -20.37 -1.25
CA GLU A 196 -6.97 -20.45 0.17
C GLU A 196 -6.26 -21.57 0.93
N ASP A 197 -5.72 -22.56 0.23
CA ASP A 197 -4.87 -23.62 0.78
C ASP A 197 -3.48 -23.11 1.19
N GLN A 198 -3.09 -21.89 0.77
CA GLN A 198 -1.79 -21.30 1.09
C GLN A 198 -1.76 -20.59 2.46
N ILE A 199 -2.87 -20.54 3.20
CA ILE A 199 -2.93 -19.86 4.51
C ILE A 199 -1.91 -20.43 5.48
N ILE A 200 -1.96 -21.74 5.74
CA ILE A 200 -1.01 -22.41 6.65
C ILE A 200 0.43 -22.37 6.11
N PRO A 201 0.69 -22.69 4.82
CA PRO A 201 2.03 -22.55 4.25
C PRO A 201 2.64 -21.14 4.42
N PHE A 202 1.85 -20.08 4.27
CA PHE A 202 2.32 -18.71 4.54
C PHE A 202 2.57 -18.44 6.03
N GLY A 203 1.83 -19.07 6.94
CA GLY A 203 2.11 -19.03 8.37
C GLY A 203 3.49 -19.62 8.70
N MET A 204 3.83 -20.74 8.09
CA MET A 204 5.16 -21.36 8.19
C MET A 204 6.23 -20.45 7.58
N PHE A 205 6.02 -19.94 6.38
CA PHE A 205 6.91 -19.03 5.68
C PHE A 205 7.20 -17.76 6.50
N ALA A 206 6.19 -17.17 7.15
CA ALA A 206 6.37 -15.99 8.00
C ALA A 206 7.37 -16.25 9.14
N ARG A 207 7.34 -17.45 9.70
CA ARG A 207 8.24 -17.88 10.79
C ARG A 207 9.64 -18.17 10.28
N GLU A 208 9.76 -18.90 9.18
CA GLU A 208 11.04 -19.33 8.59
C GLU A 208 11.84 -18.15 8.02
N GLU A 209 11.21 -17.30 7.23
CA GLU A 209 11.87 -16.14 6.62
C GLU A 209 11.91 -14.91 7.55
N GLY A 210 11.20 -14.95 8.69
CA GLY A 210 11.16 -13.84 9.65
C GLY A 210 10.51 -12.59 9.09
N VAL A 211 9.47 -12.72 8.25
CA VAL A 211 8.73 -11.62 7.61
C VAL A 211 7.31 -11.53 8.14
N THR A 212 6.68 -10.35 8.05
CA THR A 212 5.25 -10.23 8.31
C THR A 212 4.47 -10.59 7.05
N VAL A 213 3.76 -11.72 7.03
CA VAL A 213 2.82 -12.05 5.96
C VAL A 213 1.50 -11.32 6.20
N ARG A 214 0.96 -10.68 5.15
CA ARG A 214 -0.32 -10.01 5.19
C ARG A 214 -1.29 -10.59 4.18
N PHE A 215 -2.29 -11.27 4.67
CA PHE A 215 -3.41 -11.72 3.85
C PHE A 215 -4.33 -10.55 3.51
N ILE A 216 -4.79 -10.49 2.28
CA ILE A 216 -5.68 -9.45 1.77
C ILE A 216 -6.91 -10.14 1.21
N GLU A 217 -8.09 -9.77 1.68
CA GLU A 217 -9.34 -10.21 1.08
C GLU A 217 -9.42 -9.75 -0.38
N PHE A 218 -9.86 -10.63 -1.26
CA PHE A 218 -10.03 -10.31 -2.68
C PHE A 218 -11.05 -9.19 -2.88
N MET A 219 -10.67 -8.20 -3.69
CA MET A 219 -11.44 -6.98 -3.92
C MET A 219 -11.86 -6.85 -5.39
N PRO A 220 -13.00 -6.19 -5.71
CA PRO A 220 -13.50 -5.99 -7.07
C PRO A 220 -12.70 -4.92 -7.85
N LEU A 221 -11.42 -5.19 -8.11
CA LEU A 221 -10.49 -4.29 -8.83
C LEU A 221 -9.79 -4.99 -9.99
N GLU A 222 -10.22 -6.20 -10.31
CA GLU A 222 -9.71 -6.97 -11.43
C GLU A 222 -10.39 -6.56 -12.74
N GLU A 223 -9.67 -6.77 -13.84
CA GLU A 223 -10.14 -6.43 -15.19
C GLU A 223 -11.32 -7.30 -15.65
N GLY A 224 -11.30 -8.57 -15.27
CA GLY A 224 -12.30 -9.57 -15.69
C GLY A 224 -13.69 -9.41 -15.03
N ARG A 225 -13.81 -8.55 -14.00
CA ARG A 225 -15.05 -8.34 -13.22
C ARG A 225 -15.70 -9.64 -12.75
N THR A 226 -14.88 -10.60 -12.34
CA THR A 226 -15.30 -11.92 -11.86
C THR A 226 -15.53 -11.96 -10.35
N TRP A 227 -15.25 -10.86 -9.66
CA TRP A 227 -15.41 -10.76 -8.22
C TRP A 227 -16.87 -11.00 -7.82
N ALA A 228 -17.04 -11.82 -6.79
CA ALA A 228 -18.30 -12.04 -6.10
C ALA A 228 -18.02 -12.24 -4.60
N PRO A 229 -18.98 -11.96 -3.72
CA PRO A 229 -18.82 -12.22 -2.28
C PRO A 229 -18.36 -13.66 -1.97
N SER A 230 -18.81 -14.63 -2.76
CA SER A 230 -18.44 -16.05 -2.63
C SER A 230 -16.97 -16.34 -2.95
N THR A 231 -16.26 -15.45 -3.64
CA THR A 231 -14.82 -15.61 -3.95
C THR A 231 -13.90 -15.06 -2.86
N VAL A 232 -14.48 -14.39 -1.86
CA VAL A 232 -13.72 -13.81 -0.75
C VAL A 232 -13.43 -14.87 0.31
N VAL A 233 -12.18 -14.92 0.78
CA VAL A 233 -11.78 -15.63 2.00
C VAL A 233 -11.71 -14.59 3.11
N THR A 234 -12.61 -14.67 4.07
CA THR A 234 -12.81 -13.64 5.10
C THR A 234 -11.75 -13.69 6.20
N LEU A 235 -11.64 -12.60 6.96
CA LEU A 235 -10.75 -12.52 8.14
C LEU A 235 -11.00 -13.69 9.10
N ASP A 236 -12.26 -14.01 9.40
CA ASP A 236 -12.61 -15.05 10.36
C ASP A 236 -12.20 -16.44 9.85
N GLU A 237 -12.36 -16.70 8.56
CA GLU A 237 -11.89 -17.95 7.92
C GLU A 237 -10.37 -18.05 7.92
N ILE A 238 -9.66 -16.95 7.70
CA ILE A 238 -8.19 -16.93 7.75
C ILE A 238 -7.72 -17.26 9.18
N LEU A 239 -8.34 -16.66 10.19
CA LEU A 239 -8.01 -16.93 11.59
C LEU A 239 -8.33 -18.36 11.98
N ALA A 240 -9.48 -18.89 11.59
CA ALA A 240 -9.87 -20.27 11.87
C ALA A 240 -8.87 -21.26 11.25
N ARG A 241 -8.50 -21.08 9.98
CA ARG A 241 -7.51 -21.92 9.31
C ARG A 241 -6.12 -21.82 9.94
N MET A 242 -5.70 -20.61 10.31
CA MET A 242 -4.39 -20.43 10.93
C MET A 242 -4.33 -21.10 12.32
N ALA A 243 -5.44 -21.10 13.06
CA ALA A 243 -5.55 -21.75 14.36
C ALA A 243 -5.38 -23.29 14.28
N GLU A 244 -5.70 -23.91 13.14
CA GLU A 244 -5.43 -25.35 12.90
C GLU A 244 -3.91 -25.67 12.92
N TYR A 245 -3.09 -24.68 12.54
CA TYR A 245 -1.63 -24.79 12.58
C TYR A 245 -1.07 -24.36 13.93
N ARG A 246 -1.35 -23.11 14.35
CA ARG A 246 -0.94 -22.56 15.65
C ARG A 246 -1.87 -21.43 16.07
N PRO A 247 -2.17 -21.30 17.37
CA PRO A 247 -2.95 -20.19 17.89
C PRO A 247 -2.29 -18.84 17.62
N LEU A 248 -3.13 -17.84 17.35
CA LEU A 248 -2.77 -16.45 17.14
C LEU A 248 -3.32 -15.57 18.25
N VAL A 249 -2.53 -14.60 18.68
CA VAL A 249 -2.95 -13.55 19.61
C VAL A 249 -2.94 -12.21 18.85
N GLU A 250 -4.04 -11.45 18.94
CA GLU A 250 -4.11 -10.11 18.37
C GLU A 250 -3.14 -9.18 19.11
N ILE A 251 -2.38 -8.38 18.36
CA ILE A 251 -1.44 -7.42 18.90
C ILE A 251 -1.85 -5.99 18.54
N PRO A 252 -1.55 -4.99 19.41
CA PRO A 252 -1.92 -3.61 19.16
C PRO A 252 -1.42 -3.11 17.80
N HIS A 253 -2.26 -2.32 17.13
CA HIS A 253 -1.94 -1.66 15.87
C HIS A 253 -2.55 -0.27 15.81
N ALA A 254 -1.97 0.63 15.01
CA ALA A 254 -2.51 1.97 14.84
C ALA A 254 -3.85 1.92 14.08
N ARG A 255 -4.81 2.75 14.47
CA ARG A 255 -6.15 2.81 13.81
C ARG A 255 -6.07 3.13 12.31
N SER A 256 -5.01 3.83 11.87
CA SER A 256 -4.77 4.15 10.44
C SER A 256 -4.10 3.00 9.67
N GLU A 257 -3.61 1.95 10.36
CA GLU A 257 -3.08 0.76 9.68
C GLU A 257 -4.19 0.00 8.97
N THR A 258 -3.83 -0.61 7.84
CA THR A 258 -4.79 -1.38 7.03
C THR A 258 -4.99 -2.79 7.52
N ALA A 259 -3.98 -3.36 8.18
CA ALA A 259 -3.98 -4.73 8.64
C ALA A 259 -4.23 -4.80 10.15
N ARG A 260 -5.17 -5.65 10.56
CA ARG A 260 -5.17 -6.18 11.92
C ARG A 260 -3.97 -7.07 12.08
N ARG A 261 -3.29 -7.01 13.23
CA ARG A 261 -2.02 -7.70 13.45
C ARG A 261 -2.17 -8.80 14.47
N TYR A 262 -1.56 -9.93 14.18
CA TYR A 262 -1.58 -11.11 15.03
C TYR A 262 -0.16 -11.67 15.16
N ARG A 263 0.16 -12.22 16.31
CA ARG A 263 1.41 -12.94 16.54
C ARG A 263 1.08 -14.36 16.96
N PHE A 264 1.91 -15.31 16.57
CA PHE A 264 1.79 -16.67 17.09
C PHE A 264 2.04 -16.66 18.59
N GLU A 265 1.31 -17.50 19.33
CA GLU A 265 1.32 -17.55 20.79
C GLU A 265 2.72 -17.81 21.36
N ASP A 266 3.56 -18.56 20.64
CA ASP A 266 4.96 -18.79 20.98
C ASP A 266 5.90 -17.59 20.70
N GLY A 267 5.36 -16.45 20.28
CA GLY A 267 6.09 -15.22 20.02
C GLY A 267 6.85 -15.17 18.69
N VAL A 268 6.89 -16.25 17.91
CA VAL A 268 7.68 -16.34 16.67
C VAL A 268 6.79 -16.18 15.44
N GLY A 269 7.00 -15.10 14.67
CA GLY A 269 6.26 -14.81 13.44
C GLY A 269 5.02 -13.93 13.67
N GLU A 270 4.69 -13.16 12.66
CA GLU A 270 3.58 -12.20 12.66
C GLU A 270 2.75 -12.33 11.39
N ILE A 271 1.43 -12.31 11.56
CA ILE A 271 0.45 -12.31 10.49
C ILE A 271 -0.35 -11.02 10.55
N GLY A 272 -0.57 -10.38 9.42
CA GLY A 272 -1.52 -9.29 9.27
C GLY A 272 -2.71 -9.73 8.42
N ILE A 273 -3.90 -9.19 8.67
CA ILE A 273 -5.07 -9.43 7.84
C ILE A 273 -5.66 -8.08 7.43
N ILE A 274 -5.74 -7.86 6.13
CA ILE A 274 -6.36 -6.67 5.51
C ILE A 274 -7.73 -7.12 5.01
N ALA A 275 -8.76 -6.74 5.75
CA ALA A 275 -10.13 -7.20 5.54
C ALA A 275 -11.05 -6.05 5.09
N PRO A 276 -10.90 -5.54 3.86
CA PRO A 276 -11.71 -4.42 3.39
C PRO A 276 -13.18 -4.83 3.14
N VAL A 277 -13.46 -6.10 2.92
CA VAL A 277 -14.80 -6.59 2.59
C VAL A 277 -15.55 -6.98 3.86
N SER A 278 -14.98 -7.84 4.71
CA SER A 278 -15.65 -8.33 5.92
C SER A 278 -15.56 -7.34 7.10
N HIS A 279 -14.47 -6.59 7.21
CA HIS A 279 -14.21 -5.63 8.30
C HIS A 279 -13.60 -4.33 7.76
N PRO A 280 -14.41 -3.45 7.12
CA PRO A 280 -13.93 -2.19 6.54
C PRO A 280 -13.28 -1.27 7.58
N PHE A 281 -12.15 -0.65 7.20
CA PHE A 281 -11.34 0.24 8.07
C PHE A 281 -11.30 1.68 7.54
N CYS A 282 -12.36 2.14 6.86
CA CYS A 282 -12.43 3.44 6.20
C CYS A 282 -12.45 4.63 7.16
N GLY A 283 -13.02 4.46 8.36
CA GLY A 283 -13.19 5.56 9.34
C GLY A 283 -11.88 6.25 9.76
N HIS A 284 -10.73 5.61 9.61
CA HIS A 284 -9.41 6.16 9.95
C HIS A 284 -8.45 6.21 8.75
N CYS A 285 -9.00 6.26 7.52
CA CYS A 285 -8.20 6.21 6.30
C CYS A 285 -7.41 7.51 6.07
N SER A 286 -6.09 7.43 6.17
CA SER A 286 -5.15 8.54 5.95
C SER A 286 -4.61 8.65 4.53
N ARG A 287 -5.15 7.92 3.55
CA ARG A 287 -4.51 7.69 2.24
C ARG A 287 -5.14 8.49 1.13
N ILE A 288 -4.27 8.99 0.23
CA ILE A 288 -4.60 9.43 -1.15
C ILE A 288 -3.64 8.79 -2.14
N ARG A 289 -3.95 8.89 -3.43
CA ARG A 289 -3.19 8.26 -4.50
C ARG A 289 -2.94 9.22 -5.64
N ILE A 290 -1.77 9.06 -6.29
CA ILE A 290 -1.45 9.61 -7.61
C ILE A 290 -1.30 8.44 -8.58
N THR A 291 -2.03 8.49 -9.69
CA THR A 291 -1.96 7.51 -10.77
C THR A 291 -0.74 7.75 -11.66
N SER A 292 -0.40 6.80 -12.54
CA SER A 292 0.75 6.91 -13.44
C SER A 292 0.64 8.09 -14.45
N ASP A 293 -0.57 8.54 -14.74
CA ASP A 293 -0.88 9.71 -15.55
C ASP A 293 -1.09 11.00 -14.74
N GLY A 294 -0.78 11.00 -13.42
CA GLY A 294 -0.74 12.19 -12.57
C GLY A 294 -2.08 12.68 -12.06
N LYS A 295 -3.06 11.80 -11.91
CA LYS A 295 -4.37 12.15 -11.34
C LYS A 295 -4.44 11.77 -9.87
N ILE A 296 -5.12 12.59 -9.06
CA ILE A 296 -5.42 12.29 -7.66
C ILE A 296 -6.67 11.42 -7.58
N ARG A 297 -6.59 10.36 -6.76
CA ARG A 297 -7.73 9.56 -6.31
C ARG A 297 -7.80 9.57 -4.79
N THR A 298 -8.98 9.86 -4.28
CA THR A 298 -9.23 9.97 -2.84
C THR A 298 -9.41 8.62 -2.16
N CYS A 299 -9.89 7.61 -2.92
CA CYS A 299 -10.07 6.24 -2.49
C CYS A 299 -9.55 5.25 -3.54
N LEU A 300 -9.25 4.02 -3.13
CA LEU A 300 -8.95 2.92 -4.05
C LEU A 300 -10.14 2.63 -4.98
N PHE A 301 -11.36 2.76 -4.46
CA PHE A 301 -12.62 2.51 -5.15
C PHE A 301 -13.29 3.79 -5.69
N SER A 302 -12.59 4.93 -5.66
CA SER A 302 -13.13 6.15 -6.25
C SER A 302 -13.49 5.92 -7.72
N VAL A 303 -14.63 6.42 -8.14
CA VAL A 303 -15.04 6.42 -9.56
C VAL A 303 -14.53 7.66 -10.29
N TRP A 304 -13.99 8.62 -9.55
CA TRP A 304 -13.51 9.91 -10.07
C TRP A 304 -11.98 10.01 -10.01
N ASP A 305 -11.43 10.59 -11.07
CA ASP A 305 -10.04 11.00 -11.21
C ASP A 305 -9.97 12.52 -11.26
N HIS A 306 -9.06 13.14 -10.48
CA HIS A 306 -8.85 14.59 -10.47
C HIS A 306 -7.47 14.90 -11.05
N ASP A 307 -7.43 15.60 -12.20
CA ASP A 307 -6.21 15.78 -12.99
C ASP A 307 -5.28 16.84 -12.41
N LEU A 308 -4.39 16.45 -11.49
CA LEU A 308 -3.37 17.31 -10.89
C LEU A 308 -2.29 17.68 -11.92
N HIS A 309 -1.92 16.72 -12.80
CA HIS A 309 -0.91 16.99 -13.82
C HIS A 309 -1.39 18.05 -14.83
N ALA A 310 -2.67 18.09 -15.16
CA ALA A 310 -3.21 19.14 -16.02
C ALA A 310 -3.09 20.53 -15.36
N GLN A 311 -3.25 20.66 -14.04
CA GLN A 311 -3.02 21.94 -13.35
C GLN A 311 -1.55 22.37 -13.45
N MET A 312 -0.62 21.45 -13.23
CA MET A 312 0.81 21.72 -13.39
C MET A 312 1.16 22.18 -14.81
N ARG A 313 0.63 21.49 -15.85
CA ARG A 313 0.86 21.87 -17.26
C ARG A 313 0.30 23.23 -17.64
N ARG A 314 -0.70 23.72 -16.92
CA ARG A 314 -1.25 25.09 -17.08
C ARG A 314 -0.39 26.14 -16.40
N GLY A 315 0.68 25.77 -15.71
CA GLY A 315 1.57 26.65 -14.99
C GLY A 315 1.05 27.06 -13.61
N ALA A 316 0.17 26.26 -13.00
CA ALA A 316 -0.31 26.54 -11.65
C ALA A 316 0.85 26.59 -10.64
N SER A 317 0.84 27.58 -9.76
CA SER A 317 1.78 27.73 -8.66
C SER A 317 1.59 26.63 -7.61
N ASP A 318 2.58 26.42 -6.74
CA ASP A 318 2.49 25.44 -5.64
C ASP A 318 1.31 25.76 -4.68
N GLU A 319 0.92 27.02 -4.56
CA GLU A 319 -0.23 27.46 -3.77
C GLU A 319 -1.55 27.04 -4.45
N GLU A 320 -1.71 27.31 -5.74
CA GLU A 320 -2.87 26.89 -6.52
C GLU A 320 -3.01 25.37 -6.59
N LEU A 321 -1.89 24.63 -6.70
CA LEU A 321 -1.89 23.17 -6.62
C LEU A 321 -2.33 22.69 -5.22
N SER A 322 -1.90 23.36 -4.16
CA SER A 322 -2.30 23.05 -2.79
C SER A 322 -3.79 23.26 -2.57
N ASP A 323 -4.35 24.35 -3.10
CA ASP A 323 -5.78 24.62 -3.02
C ASP A 323 -6.60 23.60 -3.79
N PHE A 324 -6.19 23.25 -5.01
CA PHE A 324 -6.81 22.19 -5.78
C PHE A 324 -6.78 20.85 -5.03
N ILE A 325 -5.65 20.50 -4.39
CA ILE A 325 -5.53 19.27 -3.59
C ILE A 325 -6.50 19.30 -2.39
N ARG A 326 -6.65 20.45 -1.71
CA ARG A 326 -7.62 20.60 -0.60
C ARG A 326 -9.05 20.38 -1.08
N GLU A 327 -9.43 20.96 -2.21
CA GLU A 327 -10.75 20.76 -2.81
C GLU A 327 -11.02 19.30 -3.17
N VAL A 328 -10.03 18.61 -3.71
CA VAL A 328 -10.13 17.18 -4.05
C VAL A 328 -10.26 16.33 -2.78
N VAL A 329 -9.46 16.60 -1.76
CA VAL A 329 -9.49 15.84 -0.50
C VAL A 329 -10.80 16.10 0.26
N ALA A 330 -11.40 17.28 0.16
CA ALA A 330 -12.72 17.56 0.72
C ALA A 330 -13.83 16.71 0.10
N LYS A 331 -13.63 16.16 -1.11
CA LYS A 331 -14.56 15.24 -1.79
C LYS A 331 -14.32 13.77 -1.43
N LYS A 332 -13.33 13.47 -0.56
CA LYS A 332 -13.01 12.08 -0.19
C LYS A 332 -14.23 11.37 0.37
N GLU A 333 -14.42 10.14 -0.08
CA GLU A 333 -15.52 9.27 0.29
C GLU A 333 -15.43 8.89 1.78
N GLU A 334 -16.57 8.77 2.45
CA GLU A 334 -16.63 8.29 3.83
C GLU A 334 -16.08 6.87 3.92
N ARG A 335 -16.62 6.00 3.06
CA ARG A 335 -16.20 4.60 2.93
C ARG A 335 -16.40 4.10 1.50
N HIS A 336 -15.83 2.96 1.18
CA HIS A 336 -16.26 2.17 0.02
C HIS A 336 -17.53 1.38 0.37
N HIS A 337 -18.28 1.02 -0.65
CA HIS A 337 -19.57 0.32 -0.51
C HIS A 337 -19.50 -1.12 -1.04
N ILE A 338 -18.33 -1.78 -0.97
CA ILE A 338 -18.15 -3.15 -1.48
C ILE A 338 -19.15 -4.08 -0.77
N GLY A 339 -19.89 -4.87 -1.56
CA GLY A 339 -20.90 -5.79 -1.06
C GLY A 339 -22.28 -5.16 -0.80
N GLU A 340 -22.43 -3.85 -0.98
CA GLU A 340 -23.70 -3.14 -0.88
C GLU A 340 -24.38 -3.04 -2.26
N PRO A 341 -25.72 -2.93 -2.30
CA PRO A 341 -26.46 -2.89 -3.58
C PRO A 341 -26.12 -1.70 -4.48
N ASP A 342 -25.63 -0.60 -3.91
CA ASP A 342 -25.24 0.64 -4.60
C ASP A 342 -23.74 0.69 -4.95
N PHE A 343 -23.00 -0.37 -4.74
CA PHE A 343 -21.58 -0.41 -5.06
C PHE A 343 -21.33 -0.26 -6.55
N VAL A 344 -20.56 0.77 -6.91
CA VAL A 344 -20.07 0.99 -8.26
C VAL A 344 -18.59 0.62 -8.31
N PRO A 345 -18.18 -0.36 -9.14
CA PRO A 345 -16.77 -0.70 -9.31
C PRO A 345 -15.94 0.49 -9.78
N ALA A 346 -14.69 0.55 -9.33
CA ALA A 346 -13.76 1.58 -9.79
C ALA A 346 -13.60 1.58 -11.31
N SER A 347 -13.44 2.75 -11.89
CA SER A 347 -13.24 2.93 -13.33
C SER A 347 -11.90 2.38 -13.83
N ARG A 348 -10.92 2.21 -12.93
CA ARG A 348 -9.59 1.68 -13.21
C ARG A 348 -9.34 0.42 -12.39
N THR A 349 -8.59 -0.51 -12.96
CA THR A 349 -8.15 -1.73 -12.29
C THR A 349 -6.94 -1.49 -11.39
N MET A 350 -6.58 -2.49 -10.56
CA MET A 350 -5.51 -2.41 -9.57
C MET A 350 -4.17 -1.94 -10.17
N VAL A 351 -3.80 -2.44 -11.36
CA VAL A 351 -2.54 -2.09 -12.03
C VAL A 351 -2.45 -0.60 -12.39
N HIS A 352 -3.58 0.03 -12.64
CA HIS A 352 -3.65 1.44 -13.04
C HIS A 352 -3.77 2.42 -11.86
N ILE A 353 -4.15 1.92 -10.69
CA ILE A 353 -4.37 2.75 -9.49
C ILE A 353 -3.17 2.68 -8.55
N GLY A 354 -2.39 1.60 -8.66
CA GLY A 354 -1.31 1.30 -7.74
C GLY A 354 -1.81 0.74 -6.40
N GLY A 355 -1.87 -0.55 -6.30
CA GLY A 355 -2.33 -1.32 -5.13
C GLY A 355 -1.30 -1.45 -4.02
#